data_67d043b886b928ae45d12a7cc891a177
#
_entry.id   67d043b886b928ae45d12a7cc891a177
#
_cell.length_a   1.000
_cell.length_b   1.000
_cell.length_c   1.000
_cell.angle_alpha   90.00
_cell.angle_beta   90.00
_cell.angle_gamma   90.00
#
_symmetry.space_group_name_H-M   'P 1'
#
loop_
_entity.id
_entity.type
_entity.pdbx_description
1 polymer ?
#
loop_
_entity_poly.entity_id
_entity_poly.type
_entity_poly.pdbx_seq_one_letter_code
_entity_poly.pdbx_strand_id
1 'polypeptide(L)'
;MKKLQLFAITATALILCACSSPRQNIYAWGTEGAYTESVYQSINQEGDPQEQIQQLQKIIQTAGNSKVPPGLNAQLGLLYGQTGDLGKMHEAYQKESQLYPESAQFINFLLNKGTKNAPVQSTKTNNAKGASK
;
A
#
# COMPACT_ATOMS: atom_id res chain seq x y z
N MET A 1 30.17 -45.72 27.78
CA MET A 1 30.56 -44.45 27.13
C MET A 1 29.89 -44.26 25.80
N LYS A 2 29.86 -45.25 24.88
CA LYS A 2 29.21 -45.09 23.55
C LYS A 2 27.72 -44.74 23.60
N LYS A 3 26.96 -45.35 24.53
CA LYS A 3 25.53 -45.07 24.71
C LYS A 3 25.25 -43.63 25.21
N LEU A 4 26.14 -43.09 26.06
CA LEU A 4 26.03 -41.73 26.59
C LEU A 4 26.31 -40.70 25.48
N GLN A 5 27.26 -40.95 24.58
CA GLN A 5 27.55 -40.13 23.44
C GLN A 5 26.42 -40.10 22.42
N LEU A 6 25.79 -41.26 22.16
CA LEU A 6 24.61 -41.34 21.30
C LEU A 6 23.44 -40.54 21.85
N PHE A 7 23.17 -40.58 23.17
CA PHE A 7 22.15 -39.78 23.82
C PHE A 7 22.43 -38.27 23.73
N ALA A 8 23.67 -37.85 23.87
CA ALA A 8 24.06 -36.48 23.75
C ALA A 8 23.87 -35.93 22.30
N ILE A 9 24.20 -36.73 21.29
CA ILE A 9 24.06 -36.34 19.87
C ILE A 9 22.56 -36.24 19.50
N THR A 10 21.72 -37.17 19.95
CA THR A 10 20.27 -37.11 19.67
C THR A 10 19.59 -35.91 20.38
N ALA A 11 19.98 -35.62 21.62
CA ALA A 11 19.46 -34.46 22.36
C ALA A 11 19.84 -33.14 21.65
N THR A 12 21.07 -33.00 21.15
CA THR A 12 21.53 -31.80 20.43
C THR A 12 20.79 -31.62 19.08
N ALA A 13 20.51 -32.71 18.36
CA ALA A 13 19.77 -32.68 17.11
C ALA A 13 18.31 -32.21 17.30
N LEU A 14 17.65 -32.58 18.39
CA LEU A 14 16.28 -32.15 18.72
C LEU A 14 16.17 -30.68 19.05
N ILE A 15 17.21 -30.09 19.64
CA ILE A 15 17.24 -28.65 19.98
C ILE A 15 17.39 -27.78 18.71
N LEU A 16 18.11 -28.25 17.70
CA LEU A 16 18.31 -27.53 16.44
C LEU A 16 17.04 -27.47 15.57
N CYS A 17 16.13 -28.42 15.68
CA CYS A 17 14.85 -28.42 14.95
C CYS A 17 13.80 -27.44 15.52
N ALA A 18 13.96 -26.94 16.72
CA ALA A 18 12.97 -26.09 17.40
C ALA A 18 12.91 -24.65 16.81
N CYS A 19 13.86 -24.24 15.98
CA CYS A 19 13.93 -22.88 15.44
C CYS A 19 13.25 -22.70 14.07
N SER A 20 12.61 -23.70 13.50
CA SER A 20 11.94 -23.60 12.19
C SER A 20 10.42 -23.40 12.33
N SER A 21 9.99 -22.40 13.12
CA SER A 21 8.60 -21.95 13.06
C SER A 21 8.34 -21.30 11.69
N PRO A 22 7.30 -21.72 10.94
CA PRO A 22 6.96 -21.05 9.70
C PRO A 22 6.66 -19.58 10.00
N ARG A 23 7.36 -18.67 9.37
CA ARG A 23 7.11 -17.23 9.48
C ARG A 23 5.74 -16.96 8.87
N GLN A 24 4.73 -16.73 9.70
CA GLN A 24 3.46 -16.23 9.24
C GLN A 24 3.63 -14.72 8.94
N ASN A 25 3.43 -14.36 7.69
CA ASN A 25 3.42 -12.95 7.30
C ASN A 25 2.20 -12.27 7.94
N ILE A 26 2.44 -11.26 8.75
CA ILE A 26 1.39 -10.46 9.39
C ILE A 26 0.66 -9.63 8.32
N TYR A 27 1.36 -9.23 7.28
CA TYR A 27 0.86 -8.38 6.20
C TYR A 27 0.83 -9.10 4.85
N ALA A 28 -0.15 -8.76 4.03
CA ALA A 28 -0.25 -9.19 2.63
C ALA A 28 0.60 -8.28 1.74
N TRP A 29 1.84 -8.69 1.47
CA TRP A 29 2.77 -7.93 0.62
C TRP A 29 2.53 -8.10 -0.89
N GLY A 30 1.60 -8.97 -1.27
CA GLY A 30 1.38 -9.39 -2.65
C GLY A 30 2.32 -10.52 -3.08
N THR A 31 2.05 -11.06 -4.28
CA THR A 31 2.92 -12.06 -4.91
C THR A 31 4.25 -11.40 -5.30
N GLU A 32 5.37 -12.06 -4.98
CA GLU A 32 6.72 -11.63 -5.38
C GLU A 32 7.10 -10.20 -4.96
N GLY A 33 6.46 -9.67 -3.89
CA GLY A 33 6.77 -8.33 -3.41
C GLY A 33 6.13 -7.20 -4.24
N ALA A 34 5.00 -7.44 -4.85
CA ALA A 34 4.32 -6.48 -5.74
C ALA A 34 4.12 -5.08 -5.12
N TYR A 35 3.87 -4.98 -3.81
CA TYR A 35 3.79 -3.69 -3.14
C TYR A 35 5.13 -2.95 -3.14
N THR A 36 6.20 -3.65 -2.80
CA THR A 36 7.56 -3.07 -2.77
C THR A 36 7.99 -2.62 -4.16
N GLU A 37 7.67 -3.40 -5.18
CA GLU A 37 7.94 -3.05 -6.58
C GLU A 37 7.19 -1.80 -7.01
N SER A 38 5.89 -1.68 -6.69
CA SER A 38 5.10 -0.48 -6.98
C SER A 38 5.68 0.78 -6.32
N VAL A 39 6.14 0.67 -5.08
CA VAL A 39 6.80 1.80 -4.39
C VAL A 39 8.11 2.18 -5.09
N TYR A 40 8.92 1.20 -5.48
CA TYR A 40 10.17 1.43 -6.19
C TYR A 40 9.94 2.13 -7.54
N GLN A 41 8.99 1.66 -8.34
CA GLN A 41 8.61 2.27 -9.61
C GLN A 41 8.11 3.70 -9.44
N SER A 42 7.32 3.97 -8.41
CA SER A 42 6.84 5.33 -8.11
C SER A 42 7.95 6.29 -7.73
N ILE A 43 8.95 5.83 -6.96
CA ILE A 43 10.11 6.65 -6.60
C ILE A 43 10.95 6.99 -7.84
N ASN A 44 11.12 6.04 -8.74
CA ASN A 44 11.89 6.21 -9.97
C ASN A 44 11.09 6.90 -11.09
N GLN A 45 9.79 7.17 -10.88
CA GLN A 45 8.87 7.68 -11.90
C GLN A 45 8.78 6.73 -13.12
N GLU A 46 8.81 5.44 -12.86
CA GLU A 46 8.72 4.37 -13.85
C GLU A 46 7.35 3.65 -13.75
N GLY A 47 7.02 2.92 -14.81
CA GLY A 47 5.80 2.10 -14.87
C GLY A 47 4.52 2.90 -15.14
N ASP A 48 3.46 2.17 -15.47
CA ASP A 48 2.13 2.73 -15.69
C ASP A 48 1.38 2.86 -14.35
N PRO A 49 0.94 4.05 -13.94
CA PRO A 49 0.17 4.25 -12.72
C PRO A 49 -1.12 3.41 -12.66
N GLN A 50 -1.79 3.18 -13.79
CA GLN A 50 -3.01 2.37 -13.83
C GLN A 50 -2.72 0.89 -13.55
N GLU A 51 -1.64 0.36 -14.10
CA GLU A 51 -1.21 -1.00 -13.82
C GLU A 51 -0.84 -1.18 -12.34
N GLN A 52 -0.10 -0.24 -11.78
CA GLN A 52 0.24 -0.23 -10.35
C GLN A 52 -1.01 -0.18 -9.46
N ILE A 53 -2.02 0.64 -9.81
CA ILE A 53 -3.30 0.68 -9.10
C ILE A 53 -3.97 -0.69 -9.09
N GLN A 54 -4.03 -1.38 -10.23
CA GLN A 54 -4.63 -2.71 -10.33
C GLN A 54 -3.88 -3.73 -9.46
N GLN A 55 -2.55 -3.69 -9.47
CA GLN A 55 -1.72 -4.57 -8.64
C GLN A 55 -1.97 -4.35 -7.15
N LEU A 56 -1.99 -3.09 -6.69
CA LEU A 56 -2.26 -2.76 -5.27
C LEU A 56 -3.68 -3.15 -4.85
N GLN A 57 -4.68 -2.91 -5.71
CA GLN A 57 -6.05 -3.35 -5.46
C GLN A 57 -6.15 -4.87 -5.32
N LYS A 58 -5.42 -5.61 -6.16
CA LYS A 58 -5.37 -7.08 -6.08
C LYS A 58 -4.80 -7.55 -4.74
N ILE A 59 -3.77 -6.87 -4.23
CA ILE A 59 -3.23 -7.19 -2.89
C ILE A 59 -4.31 -7.02 -1.82
N ILE A 60 -5.06 -5.91 -1.84
CA ILE A 60 -6.15 -5.66 -0.89
C ILE A 60 -7.23 -6.76 -0.97
N GLN A 61 -7.63 -7.14 -2.19
CA GLN A 61 -8.66 -8.16 -2.42
C GLN A 61 -8.22 -9.55 -1.96
N THR A 62 -6.95 -9.87 -2.14
CA THR A 62 -6.40 -11.20 -1.82
C THR A 62 -5.82 -11.31 -0.40
N ALA A 63 -5.79 -10.21 0.35
CA ALA A 63 -5.25 -10.18 1.72
C ALA A 63 -5.95 -11.17 2.66
N GLY A 64 -7.25 -11.42 2.46
CA GLY A 64 -8.01 -12.35 3.29
C GLY A 64 -7.96 -11.95 4.77
N ASN A 65 -7.42 -12.84 5.61
CA ASN A 65 -7.24 -12.60 7.05
C ASN A 65 -5.95 -11.82 7.38
N SER A 66 -5.05 -11.65 6.42
CA SER A 66 -3.83 -10.86 6.61
C SER A 66 -4.14 -9.37 6.56
N LYS A 67 -3.39 -8.58 7.32
CA LYS A 67 -3.52 -7.13 7.26
C LYS A 67 -2.90 -6.58 5.98
N VAL A 68 -3.51 -5.58 5.41
CA VAL A 68 -2.90 -4.77 4.33
C VAL A 68 -1.68 -4.05 4.91
N PRO A 69 -0.53 -4.02 4.22
CA PRO A 69 0.66 -3.36 4.75
C PRO A 69 0.44 -1.86 4.99
N PRO A 70 1.06 -1.28 6.04
CA PRO A 70 1.06 0.17 6.22
C PRO A 70 1.69 0.87 5.02
N GLY A 71 1.08 1.98 4.61
CA GLY A 71 1.50 2.75 3.44
C GLY A 71 0.91 2.30 2.11
N LEU A 72 0.31 1.11 2.01
CA LEU A 72 -0.25 0.62 0.75
C LEU A 72 -1.41 1.48 0.26
N ASN A 73 -2.34 1.85 1.15
CA ASN A 73 -3.42 2.75 0.76
C ASN A 73 -2.93 4.19 0.52
N ALA A 74 -1.85 4.62 1.19
CA ALA A 74 -1.21 5.90 0.90
C ALA A 74 -0.60 5.91 -0.50
N GLN A 75 0.10 4.83 -0.90
CA GLN A 75 0.64 4.65 -2.24
C GLN A 75 -0.49 4.64 -3.29
N LEU A 76 -1.57 3.92 -3.02
CA LEU A 76 -2.74 3.88 -3.89
C LEU A 76 -3.36 5.28 -4.06
N GLY A 77 -3.43 6.07 -2.99
CA GLY A 77 -3.86 7.45 -3.03
C GLY A 77 -2.98 8.34 -3.90
N LEU A 78 -1.65 8.19 -3.81
CA LEU A 78 -0.72 8.92 -4.68
C LEU A 78 -0.95 8.60 -6.16
N LEU A 79 -1.12 7.33 -6.50
CA LEU A 79 -1.37 6.88 -7.87
C LEU A 79 -2.72 7.40 -8.41
N TYR A 80 -3.78 7.39 -7.60
CA TYR A 80 -5.05 8.00 -7.98
C TYR A 80 -4.92 9.51 -8.20
N GLY A 81 -4.13 10.21 -7.38
CA GLY A 81 -3.82 11.61 -7.58
C GLY A 81 -3.11 11.88 -8.91
N GLN A 82 -2.14 11.02 -9.29
CA GLN A 82 -1.43 11.11 -10.58
C GLN A 82 -2.37 10.88 -11.77
N THR A 83 -3.35 9.99 -11.64
CA THR A 83 -4.34 9.68 -12.68
C THR A 83 -5.53 10.62 -12.70
N GLY A 84 -5.59 11.60 -11.77
CA GLY A 84 -6.64 12.60 -11.68
C GLY A 84 -7.91 12.15 -10.97
N ASP A 85 -7.97 10.94 -10.41
CA ASP A 85 -9.11 10.44 -9.63
C ASP A 85 -9.02 10.93 -8.17
N LEU A 86 -9.37 12.19 -7.96
CA LEU A 86 -9.27 12.82 -6.64
C LEU A 86 -10.24 12.21 -5.61
N GLY A 87 -11.37 11.65 -6.07
CA GLY A 87 -12.32 10.96 -5.20
C GLY A 87 -11.69 9.74 -4.56
N LYS A 88 -11.15 8.84 -5.38
CA LYS A 88 -10.47 7.63 -4.89
C LYS A 88 -9.17 7.93 -4.15
N MET A 89 -8.47 9.00 -4.52
CA MET A 89 -7.32 9.49 -3.75
C MET A 89 -7.72 9.77 -2.29
N HIS A 90 -8.78 10.54 -2.07
CA HIS A 90 -9.28 10.84 -0.73
C HIS A 90 -9.72 9.59 0.04
N GLU A 91 -10.46 8.69 -0.63
CA GLU A 91 -10.89 7.42 -0.02
C GLU A 91 -9.71 6.56 0.43
N ALA A 92 -8.70 6.44 -0.42
CA ALA A 92 -7.49 5.67 -0.12
C ALA A 92 -6.72 6.27 1.07
N TYR A 93 -6.54 7.59 1.10
CA TYR A 93 -5.89 8.28 2.20
C TYR A 93 -6.67 8.15 3.51
N GLN A 94 -7.99 8.27 3.46
CA GLN A 94 -8.84 8.06 4.63
C GLN A 94 -8.72 6.63 5.15
N LYS A 95 -8.67 5.65 4.25
CA LYS A 95 -8.49 4.24 4.60
C LYS A 95 -7.16 3.98 5.30
N GLU A 96 -6.08 4.59 4.81
CA GLU A 96 -4.76 4.52 5.45
C GLU A 96 -4.82 5.04 6.89
N SER A 97 -5.38 6.24 7.09
CA SER A 97 -5.48 6.84 8.43
C SER A 97 -6.38 6.07 9.39
N GLN A 98 -7.38 5.35 8.87
CA GLN A 98 -8.25 4.49 9.69
C GLN A 98 -7.53 3.21 10.13
N LEU A 99 -6.75 2.60 9.24
CA LEU A 99 -6.00 1.37 9.54
C LEU A 99 -4.75 1.65 10.36
N TYR A 100 -4.13 2.80 10.13
CA TYR A 100 -2.86 3.22 10.70
C TYR A 100 -2.96 4.68 11.18
N PRO A 101 -3.50 4.92 12.38
CA PRO A 101 -3.69 6.29 12.91
C PRO A 101 -2.40 7.10 13.00
N GLU A 102 -1.25 6.43 13.16
CA GLU A 102 0.08 7.04 13.12
C GLU A 102 0.42 7.69 11.79
N SER A 103 -0.20 7.25 10.70
CA SER A 103 -0.04 7.83 9.36
C SER A 103 -0.78 9.15 9.15
N ALA A 104 -1.68 9.53 10.06
CA ALA A 104 -2.59 10.67 9.88
C ALA A 104 -1.85 11.99 9.61
N GLN A 105 -0.72 12.24 10.25
CA GLN A 105 0.07 13.46 10.02
C GLN A 105 0.64 13.50 8.59
N PHE A 106 1.14 12.37 8.12
CA PHE A 106 1.66 12.24 6.76
C PHE A 106 0.54 12.37 5.72
N ILE A 107 -0.59 11.74 5.94
CA ILE A 107 -1.77 11.85 5.06
C ILE A 107 -2.27 13.29 4.97
N ASN A 108 -2.38 14.01 6.08
CA ASN A 108 -2.75 15.42 6.09
C ASN A 108 -1.75 16.28 5.31
N PHE A 109 -0.46 15.97 5.40
CA PHE A 109 0.56 16.65 4.60
C PHE A 109 0.36 16.41 3.09
N LEU A 110 0.09 15.17 2.67
CA LEU A 110 -0.17 14.83 1.27
C LEU A 110 -1.42 15.55 0.74
N LEU A 111 -2.51 15.55 1.49
CA LEU A 111 -3.74 16.24 1.14
C LEU A 111 -3.52 17.76 0.97
N ASN A 112 -2.78 18.38 1.88
CA ASN A 112 -2.49 19.81 1.80
C ASN A 112 -1.54 20.16 0.64
N LYS A 113 -0.62 19.28 0.27
CA LYS A 113 0.24 19.46 -0.90
C LYS A 113 -0.50 19.16 -2.20
N GLY A 114 -1.33 18.14 -2.24
CA GLY A 114 -2.13 17.77 -3.41
C GLY A 114 -3.09 18.89 -3.83
N THR A 115 -3.72 19.56 -2.88
CA THR A 115 -4.62 20.69 -3.16
C THR A 115 -3.90 21.93 -3.71
N LYS A 116 -2.62 22.12 -3.41
CA LYS A 116 -1.83 23.24 -3.93
C LYS A 116 -1.27 23.00 -5.34
N ASN A 117 -1.13 21.75 -5.75
CA ASN A 117 -0.54 21.35 -7.04
C ASN A 117 -1.57 20.78 -8.02
N ALA A 118 -2.85 20.68 -7.66
CA ALA A 118 -3.89 20.29 -8.59
C ALA A 118 -4.02 21.40 -9.64
N PRO A 119 -3.92 21.11 -10.96
CA PRO A 119 -4.24 22.08 -11.99
C PRO A 119 -5.71 22.47 -11.79
N VAL A 120 -5.95 23.75 -11.52
CA VAL A 120 -7.29 24.34 -11.45
C VAL A 120 -7.89 24.17 -12.85
N GLN A 121 -8.63 23.11 -13.08
CA GLN A 121 -9.52 23.07 -14.23
C GLN A 121 -10.60 24.10 -13.99
N SER A 122 -10.39 25.29 -14.57
CA SER A 122 -11.39 26.34 -14.65
C SER A 122 -12.61 25.76 -15.36
N THR A 123 -13.61 25.39 -14.60
CA THR A 123 -14.96 25.19 -15.11
C THR A 123 -15.43 26.53 -15.66
N LYS A 124 -15.26 26.74 -16.97
CA LYS A 124 -15.93 27.82 -17.69
C LYS A 124 -17.43 27.55 -17.58
N THR A 125 -18.04 28.17 -16.60
CA THR A 125 -19.49 28.33 -16.54
C THR A 125 -19.87 29.25 -17.70
N ASN A 126 -20.28 28.66 -18.81
CA ASN A 126 -20.92 29.39 -19.90
C ASN A 126 -22.29 29.87 -19.41
N ASN A 127 -22.32 31.05 -18.80
CA ASN A 127 -23.53 31.83 -18.66
C ASN A 127 -23.92 32.36 -20.04
N ALA A 128 -24.62 31.58 -20.80
CA ALA A 128 -25.38 32.07 -21.94
C ALA A 128 -26.58 32.88 -21.41
N LYS A 129 -26.35 34.18 -21.29
CA LYS A 129 -27.39 35.14 -21.03
C LYS A 129 -28.22 35.30 -22.31
N GLY A 130 -29.37 34.65 -22.38
CA GLY A 130 -30.36 34.90 -23.38
C GLY A 130 -30.93 36.32 -23.18
N ALA A 131 -30.71 37.18 -24.15
CA ALA A 131 -31.43 38.43 -24.27
C ALA A 131 -32.60 38.22 -25.21
N SER A 132 -33.77 38.45 -24.68
CA SER A 132 -35.04 38.58 -25.37
C SER A 132 -35.05 39.79 -26.30
N LYS A 133 -35.62 39.63 -27.43
CA LYS A 133 -36.50 40.64 -28.03
C LYS A 133 -37.55 39.93 -28.86
#